data_e5fc305918ddff07505e37f80ea4c82d
#
_entry.id   e5fc305918ddff07505e37f80ea4c82d
#
_cell.length_a   1.000
_cell.length_b   1.000
_cell.length_c   1.000
_cell.angle_alpha   90.00
_cell.angle_beta   90.00
_cell.angle_gamma   90.00
#
_symmetry.space_group_name_H-M   'P 1'
#
loop_
_entity.id
_entity.type
_entity.pdbx_description
1 polymer ?
#
loop_
_entity_poly.entity_id
_entity_poly.type
_entity_poly.pdbx_seq_one_letter_code
_entity_poly.pdbx_strand_id
1 'polypeptide(L)'
;MSNSSSITHFLLLALADTRQLQLLHFCLLLGISLAALLGNGLIISAVACGQHLHTPMFFFLLNLALTDLGSICTTVPKAMHNSLWGTTHISYSGCAAQLFFFMFFISAELFLLTIMCYDRYVSICKPLHYGTLLGSRACAHMAAAAWASAFLNALMHTANTFSLPLCQGNALGQFFCEIPHILKLSCDKSYLRELGLIAVSAIIGLGCFVFIVFSYVQIFRAVLRIPSEQGRHKAFSTCLPHLAVVSLFVSTGFFAHLKPPSISCPSLDVAVSIPYSVVPPALNPLIYSLRNQELKDAMRKMITRGFQKQ
;
A
#
# COMPACT_ATOMS: atom_id res chain seq x y z
N MET A 1 -35.94 -20.64 -16.11
CA MET A 1 -35.04 -21.14 -15.04
C MET A 1 -33.65 -21.15 -15.63
N SER A 2 -32.90 -20.06 -15.49
CA SER A 2 -31.51 -20.00 -15.93
C SER A 2 -30.68 -20.83 -14.95
N ASN A 3 -29.98 -21.86 -15.46
CA ASN A 3 -28.97 -22.59 -14.71
C ASN A 3 -27.97 -21.57 -14.17
N SER A 4 -28.03 -21.26 -12.89
CA SER A 4 -26.98 -20.53 -12.19
C SER A 4 -25.83 -21.52 -12.02
N SER A 5 -25.02 -21.67 -13.05
CA SER A 5 -23.72 -22.32 -12.91
C SER A 5 -22.91 -21.48 -11.93
N SER A 6 -22.67 -22.02 -10.74
CA SER A 6 -21.82 -21.37 -9.75
C SER A 6 -20.46 -21.06 -10.37
N ILE A 7 -20.06 -19.79 -10.39
CA ILE A 7 -18.75 -19.37 -10.89
C ILE A 7 -17.69 -20.01 -9.99
N THR A 8 -16.87 -20.89 -10.54
CA THR A 8 -15.79 -21.58 -9.83
C THR A 8 -14.44 -20.89 -9.98
N HIS A 9 -14.30 -20.08 -11.04
CA HIS A 9 -13.07 -19.36 -11.36
C HIS A 9 -13.37 -18.07 -12.14
N PHE A 10 -12.44 -17.11 -12.04
CA PHE A 10 -12.41 -15.89 -12.84
C PHE A 10 -11.29 -15.92 -13.86
N LEU A 11 -11.44 -15.14 -14.92
CA LEU A 11 -10.43 -14.89 -15.94
C LEU A 11 -9.88 -13.48 -15.75
N LEU A 12 -8.63 -13.36 -15.35
CA LEU A 12 -7.93 -12.10 -15.20
C LEU A 12 -7.47 -11.59 -16.58
N LEU A 13 -7.27 -10.28 -16.69
CA LEU A 13 -6.69 -9.68 -17.88
C LEU A 13 -5.22 -10.09 -18.01
N ALA A 14 -4.82 -10.52 -19.21
CA ALA A 14 -3.42 -10.76 -19.54
C ALA A 14 -2.66 -9.42 -19.59
N LEU A 15 -1.45 -9.37 -19.02
CA LEU A 15 -0.60 -8.17 -19.06
C LEU A 15 -0.12 -7.82 -20.46
N ALA A 16 -0.09 -8.81 -21.38
CA ALA A 16 0.29 -8.62 -22.76
C ALA A 16 -0.21 -9.78 -23.65
N ASP A 17 -0.40 -9.49 -24.94
CA ASP A 17 -0.91 -10.45 -25.93
C ASP A 17 0.21 -11.30 -26.55
N THR A 18 1.44 -10.82 -26.57
CA THR A 18 2.56 -11.52 -27.18
C THR A 18 3.45 -12.19 -26.13
N ARG A 19 4.00 -13.36 -26.45
CA ARG A 19 4.88 -14.13 -25.55
C ARG A 19 6.11 -13.33 -25.12
N GLN A 20 6.68 -12.54 -26.01
CA GLN A 20 7.85 -11.71 -25.70
C GLN A 20 7.54 -10.66 -24.64
N LEU A 21 6.40 -9.95 -24.78
CA LEU A 21 5.96 -8.97 -23.80
C LEU A 21 5.55 -9.61 -22.47
N GLN A 22 4.94 -10.81 -22.48
CA GLN A 22 4.63 -11.57 -21.27
C GLN A 22 5.90 -11.89 -20.47
N LEU A 23 6.96 -12.36 -21.15
CA LEU A 23 8.25 -12.63 -20.50
C LEU A 23 8.93 -11.34 -20.00
N LEU A 24 8.82 -10.25 -20.77
CA LEU A 24 9.31 -8.95 -20.31
C LEU A 24 8.60 -8.49 -19.01
N HIS A 25 7.26 -8.59 -18.97
CA HIS A 25 6.50 -8.25 -17.75
C HIS A 25 6.87 -9.16 -16.58
N PHE A 26 7.05 -10.46 -16.83
CA PHE A 26 7.53 -11.39 -15.79
C PHE A 26 8.88 -10.95 -15.23
N CYS A 27 9.87 -10.64 -16.08
CA CYS A 27 11.20 -10.19 -15.63
C CYS A 27 11.15 -8.85 -14.87
N LEU A 28 10.33 -7.91 -15.35
CA LEU A 28 10.14 -6.61 -14.67
C LEU A 28 9.48 -6.79 -13.30
N LEU A 29 8.40 -7.54 -13.20
CA LEU A 29 7.71 -7.83 -11.94
C LEU A 29 8.63 -8.60 -10.97
N LEU A 30 9.42 -9.55 -11.46
CA LEU A 30 10.41 -10.27 -10.65
C LEU A 30 11.46 -9.30 -10.08
N GLY A 31 12.04 -8.44 -10.91
CA GLY A 31 13.03 -7.46 -10.49
C GLY A 31 12.49 -6.48 -9.44
N ILE A 32 11.29 -5.94 -9.67
CA ILE A 32 10.63 -5.02 -8.73
C ILE A 32 10.31 -5.74 -7.40
N SER A 33 9.79 -6.99 -7.47
CA SER A 33 9.49 -7.76 -6.27
C SER A 33 10.72 -8.08 -5.45
N LEU A 34 11.82 -8.48 -6.09
CA LEU A 34 13.08 -8.74 -5.41
C LEU A 34 13.61 -7.46 -4.74
N ALA A 35 13.54 -6.31 -5.42
CA ALA A 35 13.94 -5.02 -4.85
C ALA A 35 13.06 -4.65 -3.63
N ALA A 36 11.74 -4.85 -3.72
CA ALA A 36 10.81 -4.59 -2.62
C ALA A 36 11.07 -5.54 -1.43
N LEU A 37 11.24 -6.84 -1.68
CA LEU A 37 11.51 -7.84 -0.64
C LEU A 37 12.83 -7.56 0.07
N LEU A 38 13.90 -7.25 -0.68
CA LEU A 38 15.21 -6.92 -0.12
C LEU A 38 15.16 -5.60 0.65
N GLY A 39 14.56 -4.56 0.09
CA GLY A 39 14.50 -3.24 0.72
C GLY A 39 13.70 -3.26 2.03
N ASN A 40 12.48 -3.79 2.00
CA ASN A 40 11.65 -3.89 3.20
C ASN A 40 12.22 -4.89 4.22
N GLY A 41 12.76 -6.03 3.77
CA GLY A 41 13.45 -7.00 4.64
C GLY A 41 14.65 -6.39 5.35
N LEU A 42 15.44 -5.56 4.69
CA LEU A 42 16.55 -4.82 5.30
C LEU A 42 16.07 -3.80 6.34
N ILE A 43 14.98 -3.07 6.07
CA ILE A 43 14.37 -2.13 7.05
C ILE A 43 13.92 -2.90 8.29
N ILE A 44 13.15 -3.98 8.11
CA ILE A 44 12.65 -4.80 9.22
C ILE A 44 13.82 -5.32 10.07
N SER A 45 14.83 -5.88 9.42
CA SER A 45 16.00 -6.42 10.09
C SER A 45 16.82 -5.34 10.80
N ALA A 46 17.01 -4.17 10.18
CA ALA A 46 17.74 -3.05 10.76
C ALA A 46 17.04 -2.50 12.01
N VAL A 47 15.72 -2.33 11.96
CA VAL A 47 14.93 -1.84 13.08
C VAL A 47 14.87 -2.88 14.21
N ALA A 48 14.70 -4.17 13.88
CA ALA A 48 14.64 -5.24 14.88
C ALA A 48 15.96 -5.42 15.63
N CYS A 49 17.12 -5.32 14.93
CA CYS A 49 18.43 -5.54 15.52
C CYS A 49 19.10 -4.27 16.07
N GLY A 50 18.66 -3.08 15.65
CA GLY A 50 19.27 -1.80 16.00
C GLY A 50 18.63 -1.15 17.21
N GLN A 51 19.18 -1.35 18.42
CA GLN A 51 18.64 -0.75 19.65
C GLN A 51 18.45 0.77 19.58
N HIS A 52 19.33 1.48 18.85
CA HIS A 52 19.23 2.93 18.64
C HIS A 52 18.08 3.33 17.69
N LEU A 53 17.50 2.37 16.96
CA LEU A 53 16.34 2.57 16.08
C LEU A 53 15.00 2.28 16.77
N HIS A 54 14.98 2.05 18.08
CA HIS A 54 13.74 1.80 18.83
C HIS A 54 13.03 3.13 19.21
N THR A 55 12.67 3.92 18.20
CA THR A 55 11.90 5.14 18.35
C THR A 55 10.51 4.97 17.71
N PRO A 56 9.50 5.80 18.07
CA PRO A 56 8.17 5.74 17.47
C PRO A 56 8.20 5.77 15.94
N MET A 57 9.02 6.62 15.34
CA MET A 57 9.18 6.71 13.90
C MET A 57 9.58 5.37 13.26
N PHE A 58 10.63 4.72 13.80
CA PHE A 58 11.09 3.45 13.24
C PHE A 58 10.15 2.30 13.55
N PHE A 59 9.43 2.35 14.67
CA PHE A 59 8.36 1.40 14.96
C PHE A 59 7.25 1.44 13.90
N PHE A 60 6.78 2.63 13.52
CA PHE A 60 5.79 2.77 12.45
C PHE A 60 6.37 2.44 11.08
N LEU A 61 7.64 2.75 10.82
CA LEU A 61 8.33 2.36 9.59
C LEU A 61 8.46 0.83 9.46
N LEU A 62 8.70 0.12 10.55
CA LEU A 62 8.66 -1.35 10.59
C LEU A 62 7.28 -1.88 10.19
N ASN A 63 6.21 -1.31 10.76
CA ASN A 63 4.84 -1.68 10.39
C ASN A 63 4.55 -1.39 8.92
N LEU A 64 4.99 -0.24 8.39
CA LEU A 64 4.86 0.10 6.98
C LEU A 64 5.60 -0.90 6.09
N ALA A 65 6.82 -1.29 6.44
CA ALA A 65 7.58 -2.30 5.69
C ALA A 65 6.88 -3.68 5.68
N LEU A 66 6.17 -4.04 6.74
CA LEU A 66 5.34 -5.25 6.78
C LEU A 66 4.13 -5.14 5.84
N THR A 67 3.45 -3.98 5.77
CA THR A 67 2.36 -3.77 4.80
C THR A 67 2.86 -3.84 3.36
N ASP A 68 4.02 -3.24 3.07
CA ASP A 68 4.64 -3.27 1.75
C ASP A 68 4.95 -4.70 1.29
N LEU A 69 5.54 -5.52 2.16
CA LEU A 69 5.78 -6.95 1.87
C LEU A 69 4.49 -7.70 1.62
N GLY A 70 3.47 -7.49 2.45
CA GLY A 70 2.17 -8.13 2.29
C GLY A 70 1.49 -7.74 0.98
N SER A 71 1.54 -6.47 0.62
CA SER A 71 0.97 -5.93 -0.62
C SER A 71 1.63 -6.56 -1.86
N ILE A 72 2.96 -6.58 -1.93
CA ILE A 72 3.71 -7.22 -3.03
C ILE A 72 3.38 -8.70 -3.14
N CYS A 73 3.35 -9.43 -2.01
CA CYS A 73 3.04 -10.86 -1.99
C CYS A 73 1.58 -11.19 -2.37
N THR A 74 0.70 -10.21 -2.35
CA THR A 74 -0.72 -10.40 -2.69
C THR A 74 -0.97 -10.34 -4.20
N THR A 75 -0.42 -9.35 -4.89
CA THR A 75 -0.77 -9.06 -6.28
C THR A 75 0.23 -9.64 -7.28
N VAL A 76 1.52 -9.51 -7.00
CA VAL A 76 2.58 -9.79 -7.98
C VAL A 76 2.81 -11.28 -8.27
N PRO A 77 2.81 -12.22 -7.30
CA PRO A 77 3.08 -13.62 -7.59
C PRO A 77 2.09 -14.24 -8.60
N LYS A 78 0.81 -13.88 -8.49
CA LYS A 78 -0.21 -14.36 -9.43
C LYS A 78 -0.04 -13.74 -10.83
N ALA A 79 0.28 -12.46 -10.89
CA ALA A 79 0.57 -11.77 -12.16
C ALA A 79 1.82 -12.35 -12.85
N MET A 80 2.87 -12.65 -12.10
CA MET A 80 4.08 -13.31 -12.58
C MET A 80 3.79 -14.73 -13.11
N HIS A 81 3.04 -15.52 -12.32
CA HIS A 81 2.63 -16.87 -12.74
C HIS A 81 1.86 -16.81 -14.05
N ASN A 82 0.87 -15.91 -14.15
CA ASN A 82 0.07 -15.76 -15.36
C ASN A 82 0.91 -15.32 -16.56
N SER A 83 1.85 -14.42 -16.40
CA SER A 83 2.76 -13.97 -17.45
C SER A 83 3.72 -15.08 -17.90
N LEU A 84 4.23 -15.89 -16.95
CA LEU A 84 5.16 -16.97 -17.26
C LEU A 84 4.49 -18.13 -17.98
N TRP A 85 3.31 -18.53 -17.57
CA TRP A 85 2.61 -19.71 -18.09
C TRP A 85 1.56 -19.39 -19.15
N GLY A 86 1.32 -18.11 -19.46
CA GLY A 86 0.29 -17.67 -20.42
C GLY A 86 -1.13 -18.01 -19.96
N THR A 87 -1.36 -18.05 -18.65
CA THR A 87 -2.67 -18.35 -18.05
C THR A 87 -3.35 -17.08 -17.55
N THR A 88 -4.67 -17.12 -17.39
CA THR A 88 -5.46 -16.01 -16.86
C THR A 88 -6.37 -16.43 -15.70
N HIS A 89 -6.39 -17.72 -15.37
CA HIS A 89 -7.32 -18.29 -14.40
C HIS A 89 -6.92 -17.99 -12.96
N ILE A 90 -7.92 -17.61 -12.13
CA ILE A 90 -7.84 -17.58 -10.68
C ILE A 90 -9.10 -18.25 -10.11
N SER A 91 -8.95 -19.09 -9.07
CA SER A 91 -10.10 -19.70 -8.41
C SER A 91 -10.95 -18.65 -7.70
N TYR A 92 -12.23 -18.93 -7.46
CA TYR A 92 -13.14 -18.04 -6.73
C TYR A 92 -12.57 -17.68 -5.34
N SER A 93 -12.13 -18.68 -4.58
CA SER A 93 -11.50 -18.46 -3.26
C SER A 93 -10.17 -17.70 -3.34
N GLY A 94 -9.37 -17.97 -4.39
CA GLY A 94 -8.12 -17.24 -4.63
C GLY A 94 -8.35 -15.77 -4.94
N CYS A 95 -9.40 -15.45 -5.70
CA CYS A 95 -9.81 -14.08 -5.99
C CYS A 95 -10.32 -13.37 -4.72
N ALA A 96 -11.13 -14.06 -3.90
CA ALA A 96 -11.60 -13.52 -2.62
C ALA A 96 -10.43 -13.24 -1.65
N ALA A 97 -9.49 -14.16 -1.55
CA ALA A 97 -8.29 -13.97 -0.73
C ALA A 97 -7.42 -12.79 -1.24
N GLN A 98 -7.22 -12.71 -2.56
CA GLN A 98 -6.47 -11.61 -3.18
C GLN A 98 -7.13 -10.26 -2.91
N LEU A 99 -8.45 -10.14 -3.08
CA LEU A 99 -9.20 -8.93 -2.76
C LEU A 99 -9.07 -8.56 -1.28
N PHE A 100 -9.25 -9.54 -0.38
CA PHE A 100 -9.16 -9.33 1.06
C PHE A 100 -7.78 -8.77 1.45
N PHE A 101 -6.70 -9.44 1.06
CA PHE A 101 -5.36 -9.01 1.43
C PHE A 101 -4.96 -7.69 0.76
N PHE A 102 -5.38 -7.46 -0.49
CA PHE A 102 -5.17 -6.17 -1.15
C PHE A 102 -5.84 -5.02 -0.38
N MET A 103 -7.12 -5.15 -0.04
CA MET A 103 -7.86 -4.16 0.73
C MET A 103 -7.30 -3.97 2.14
N PHE A 104 -6.83 -5.07 2.76
CA PHE A 104 -6.22 -5.06 4.08
C PHE A 104 -4.93 -4.24 4.10
N PHE A 105 -4.00 -4.54 3.20
CA PHE A 105 -2.70 -3.86 3.20
C PHE A 105 -2.79 -2.41 2.74
N ILE A 106 -3.59 -2.08 1.74
CA ILE A 106 -3.75 -0.69 1.28
C ILE A 106 -4.43 0.18 2.35
N SER A 107 -5.40 -0.36 3.09
CA SER A 107 -6.02 0.34 4.21
C SER A 107 -5.06 0.52 5.38
N ALA A 108 -4.29 -0.51 5.72
CA ALA A 108 -3.28 -0.44 6.78
C ALA A 108 -2.19 0.60 6.44
N GLU A 109 -1.74 0.65 5.19
CA GLU A 109 -0.77 1.64 4.71
C GLU A 109 -1.30 3.08 4.90
N LEU A 110 -2.53 3.37 4.49
CA LEU A 110 -3.15 4.69 4.69
C LEU A 110 -3.21 5.09 6.16
N PHE A 111 -3.64 4.19 7.04
CA PHE A 111 -3.73 4.48 8.46
C PHE A 111 -2.35 4.68 9.10
N LEU A 112 -1.38 3.85 8.74
CA LEU A 112 0.01 3.99 9.22
C LEU A 112 0.64 5.29 8.74
N LEU A 113 0.46 5.68 7.49
CA LEU A 113 0.93 6.97 6.97
C LEU A 113 0.27 8.15 7.72
N THR A 114 -1.00 8.03 8.08
CA THR A 114 -1.70 9.05 8.88
C THR A 114 -1.10 9.16 10.29
N ILE A 115 -0.81 8.03 10.93
CA ILE A 115 -0.15 7.99 12.25
C ILE A 115 1.28 8.54 12.16
N MET A 116 2.04 8.20 11.13
CA MET A 116 3.39 8.72 10.91
C MET A 116 3.38 10.24 10.68
N CYS A 117 2.33 10.76 10.02
CA CYS A 117 2.12 12.20 9.92
C CYS A 117 1.89 12.86 11.29
N TYR A 118 1.08 12.24 12.15
CA TYR A 118 0.90 12.66 13.53
C TYR A 118 2.20 12.64 14.33
N ASP A 119 3.01 11.58 14.20
CA ASP A 119 4.34 11.50 14.81
C ASP A 119 5.23 12.70 14.40
N ARG A 120 5.27 13.02 13.10
CA ARG A 120 6.02 14.18 12.60
C ARG A 120 5.47 15.50 13.15
N TYR A 121 4.15 15.65 13.20
CA TYR A 121 3.52 16.83 13.76
C TYR A 121 3.88 17.03 15.25
N VAL A 122 3.76 15.99 16.05
CA VAL A 122 4.08 16.07 17.49
C VAL A 122 5.57 16.35 17.71
N SER A 123 6.46 15.68 16.97
CA SER A 123 7.91 15.84 17.14
C SER A 123 8.41 17.25 16.82
N ILE A 124 7.75 17.96 15.92
CA ILE A 124 8.18 19.28 15.46
C ILE A 124 7.38 20.40 16.14
N CYS A 125 6.05 20.25 16.23
CA CYS A 125 5.18 21.31 16.74
C CYS A 125 4.94 21.22 18.25
N LYS A 126 5.12 20.05 18.87
CA LYS A 126 4.88 19.82 20.30
C LYS A 126 5.99 19.01 20.99
N PRO A 127 7.28 19.38 20.83
CA PRO A 127 8.41 18.54 21.27
C PRO A 127 8.40 18.24 22.77
N LEU A 128 7.92 19.17 23.61
CA LEU A 128 7.83 18.99 25.05
C LEU A 128 6.82 17.91 25.48
N HIS A 129 5.86 17.57 24.62
CA HIS A 129 4.81 16.59 24.89
C HIS A 129 5.04 15.28 24.14
N TYR A 130 6.16 15.16 23.41
CA TYR A 130 6.42 13.99 22.55
C TYR A 130 6.40 12.67 23.34
N GLY A 131 7.10 12.61 24.47
CA GLY A 131 7.18 11.38 25.29
C GLY A 131 5.84 10.98 25.93
N THR A 132 4.96 11.94 26.23
CA THR A 132 3.62 11.67 26.79
C THR A 132 2.63 11.23 25.72
N LEU A 133 2.68 11.84 24.54
CA LEU A 133 1.74 11.57 23.44
C LEU A 133 2.13 10.32 22.62
N LEU A 134 3.42 10.04 22.49
CA LEU A 134 4.00 8.97 21.67
C LEU A 134 4.88 8.01 22.49
N GLY A 135 4.45 7.70 23.71
CA GLY A 135 5.05 6.64 24.51
C GLY A 135 4.78 5.26 23.90
N SER A 136 5.59 4.24 24.25
CA SER A 136 5.54 2.89 23.67
C SER A 136 4.14 2.27 23.66
N ARG A 137 3.38 2.45 24.75
CA ARG A 137 2.00 1.95 24.85
C ARG A 137 1.07 2.64 23.84
N ALA A 138 1.17 3.96 23.70
CA ALA A 138 0.38 4.72 22.75
C ALA A 138 0.69 4.31 21.31
N CYS A 139 1.95 4.15 20.95
CA CYS A 139 2.37 3.67 19.64
C CYS A 139 1.84 2.27 19.34
N ALA A 140 1.90 1.34 20.31
CA ALA A 140 1.36 0.00 20.15
C ALA A 140 -0.16 0.01 19.94
N HIS A 141 -0.90 0.83 20.70
CA HIS A 141 -2.36 0.96 20.52
C HIS A 141 -2.72 1.58 19.17
N MET A 142 -1.99 2.60 18.72
CA MET A 142 -2.23 3.21 17.40
C MET A 142 -1.97 2.21 16.27
N ALA A 143 -0.88 1.45 16.33
CA ALA A 143 -0.59 0.41 15.34
C ALA A 143 -1.66 -0.69 15.37
N ALA A 144 -2.03 -1.19 16.54
CA ALA A 144 -3.08 -2.20 16.68
C ALA A 144 -4.44 -1.71 16.14
N ALA A 145 -4.80 -0.45 16.41
CA ALA A 145 -6.01 0.16 15.86
C ALA A 145 -5.97 0.26 14.34
N ALA A 146 -4.82 0.65 13.76
CA ALA A 146 -4.64 0.71 12.31
C ALA A 146 -4.84 -0.67 11.66
N TRP A 147 -4.18 -1.70 12.18
CA TRP A 147 -4.30 -3.09 11.69
C TRP A 147 -5.71 -3.65 11.86
N ALA A 148 -6.35 -3.45 13.02
CA ALA A 148 -7.71 -3.91 13.28
C ALA A 148 -8.73 -3.21 12.37
N SER A 149 -8.63 -1.88 12.18
CA SER A 149 -9.51 -1.12 11.29
C SER A 149 -9.35 -1.55 9.83
N ALA A 150 -8.12 -1.79 9.38
CA ALA A 150 -7.83 -2.30 8.05
C ALA A 150 -8.41 -3.70 7.84
N PHE A 151 -8.29 -4.59 8.83
CA PHE A 151 -8.86 -5.93 8.80
C PHE A 151 -10.39 -5.90 8.67
N LEU A 152 -11.06 -5.12 9.50
CA LEU A 152 -12.51 -4.99 9.46
C LEU A 152 -12.99 -4.39 8.14
N ASN A 153 -12.30 -3.38 7.61
CA ASN A 153 -12.62 -2.80 6.31
C ASN A 153 -12.49 -3.85 5.19
N ALA A 154 -11.39 -4.58 5.14
CA ALA A 154 -11.17 -5.63 4.15
C ALA A 154 -12.19 -6.76 4.26
N LEU A 155 -12.54 -7.18 5.48
CA LEU A 155 -13.54 -8.23 5.73
C LEU A 155 -14.92 -7.81 5.23
N MET A 156 -15.36 -6.58 5.56
CA MET A 156 -16.67 -6.07 5.12
C MET A 156 -16.77 -5.99 3.62
N HIS A 157 -15.77 -5.42 2.95
CA HIS A 157 -15.75 -5.30 1.49
C HIS A 157 -15.72 -6.67 0.81
N THR A 158 -14.87 -7.59 1.28
CA THR A 158 -14.75 -8.93 0.69
C THR A 158 -16.03 -9.74 0.87
N ALA A 159 -16.57 -9.79 2.10
CA ALA A 159 -17.79 -10.52 2.39
C ALA A 159 -18.98 -9.99 1.56
N ASN A 160 -19.12 -8.67 1.45
CA ASN A 160 -20.19 -8.09 0.69
C ASN A 160 -20.03 -8.31 -0.82
N THR A 161 -18.84 -8.07 -1.38
CA THR A 161 -18.56 -8.26 -2.81
C THR A 161 -18.79 -9.70 -3.27
N PHE A 162 -18.33 -10.68 -2.49
CA PHE A 162 -18.47 -12.11 -2.82
C PHE A 162 -19.82 -12.72 -2.42
N SER A 163 -20.69 -11.98 -1.75
CA SER A 163 -22.10 -12.36 -1.54
C SER A 163 -23.00 -11.98 -2.72
N LEU A 164 -22.51 -11.19 -3.69
CA LEU A 164 -23.31 -10.74 -4.82
C LEU A 164 -23.55 -11.86 -5.84
N PRO A 165 -24.78 -11.97 -6.39
CA PRO A 165 -25.02 -12.88 -7.51
C PRO A 165 -24.34 -12.36 -8.78
N LEU A 166 -23.50 -13.16 -9.39
CA LEU A 166 -22.74 -12.84 -10.59
C LEU A 166 -23.39 -13.50 -11.82
N CYS A 167 -23.76 -12.72 -12.84
CA CYS A 167 -24.49 -13.18 -14.02
C CYS A 167 -23.84 -12.74 -15.34
N GLN A 168 -22.91 -11.80 -15.31
CA GLN A 168 -22.34 -11.22 -16.52
C GLN A 168 -21.03 -11.88 -16.92
N GLY A 169 -20.92 -13.21 -16.75
CA GLY A 169 -19.70 -13.96 -17.04
C GLY A 169 -18.71 -13.98 -15.89
N ASN A 170 -17.46 -14.31 -16.19
CA ASN A 170 -16.37 -14.47 -15.22
C ASN A 170 -15.08 -13.75 -15.61
N ALA A 171 -15.09 -12.91 -16.67
CA ALA A 171 -13.92 -12.19 -17.14
C ALA A 171 -13.77 -10.84 -16.43
N LEU A 172 -12.65 -10.64 -15.76
CA LEU A 172 -12.28 -9.39 -15.10
C LEU A 172 -11.36 -8.57 -16.02
N GLY A 173 -11.69 -7.29 -16.21
CA GLY A 173 -10.86 -6.36 -16.99
C GLY A 173 -9.62 -5.85 -16.24
N GLN A 174 -9.02 -6.69 -15.38
CA GLN A 174 -7.87 -6.35 -14.55
C GLN A 174 -6.98 -7.57 -14.34
N PHE A 175 -5.66 -7.37 -14.15
CA PHE A 175 -4.70 -8.46 -13.94
C PHE A 175 -4.71 -9.05 -12.52
N PHE A 176 -5.49 -8.48 -11.60
CA PHE A 176 -5.76 -8.97 -10.25
C PHE A 176 -7.21 -8.64 -9.85
N CYS A 177 -7.68 -9.24 -8.74
CA CYS A 177 -9.06 -9.07 -8.30
C CYS A 177 -9.28 -7.74 -7.60
N GLU A 178 -10.18 -6.92 -8.13
CA GLU A 178 -10.58 -5.62 -7.59
C GLU A 178 -12.11 -5.49 -7.53
N ILE A 179 -12.60 -4.75 -6.54
CA ILE A 179 -14.03 -4.51 -6.32
C ILE A 179 -14.73 -3.98 -7.58
N PRO A 180 -14.26 -2.89 -8.25
CA PRO A 180 -14.98 -2.32 -9.39
C PRO A 180 -15.19 -3.30 -10.55
N HIS A 181 -14.23 -4.21 -10.77
CA HIS A 181 -14.30 -5.20 -11.85
C HIS A 181 -15.23 -6.36 -11.50
N ILE A 182 -15.29 -6.78 -10.23
CA ILE A 182 -16.22 -7.82 -9.77
C ILE A 182 -17.66 -7.28 -9.76
N LEU A 183 -17.87 -6.03 -9.33
CA LEU A 183 -19.19 -5.39 -9.34
C LEU A 183 -19.79 -5.30 -10.75
N LYS A 184 -18.97 -5.13 -11.80
CA LYS A 184 -19.43 -5.15 -13.20
C LYS A 184 -20.04 -6.50 -13.61
N LEU A 185 -19.71 -7.59 -12.93
CA LEU A 185 -20.26 -8.93 -13.19
C LEU A 185 -21.54 -9.20 -12.42
N SER A 186 -21.97 -8.31 -11.53
CA SER A 186 -23.19 -8.48 -10.72
C SER A 186 -24.46 -8.37 -11.56
N CYS A 187 -25.46 -9.17 -11.20
CA CYS A 187 -26.74 -9.29 -11.93
C CYS A 187 -27.74 -8.19 -11.60
N ASP A 188 -27.63 -7.57 -10.45
CA ASP A 188 -28.70 -6.75 -9.90
C ASP A 188 -28.15 -5.50 -9.20
N LYS A 189 -29.07 -4.56 -8.89
CA LYS A 189 -28.79 -3.35 -8.09
C LYS A 189 -28.35 -3.65 -6.64
N SER A 190 -28.14 -4.91 -6.28
CA SER A 190 -27.60 -5.34 -4.98
C SER A 190 -26.18 -4.79 -4.68
N TYR A 191 -25.47 -4.28 -5.70
CA TYR A 191 -24.22 -3.54 -5.53
C TYR A 191 -24.38 -2.23 -4.73
N LEU A 192 -25.60 -1.77 -4.44
CA LEU A 192 -25.82 -0.55 -3.64
C LEU A 192 -25.22 -0.64 -2.23
N ARG A 193 -25.20 -1.84 -1.62
CA ARG A 193 -24.55 -2.03 -0.32
C ARG A 193 -23.04 -1.79 -0.42
N GLU A 194 -22.41 -2.32 -1.48
CA GLU A 194 -21.00 -2.11 -1.72
C GLU A 194 -20.69 -0.64 -2.02
N LEU A 195 -21.53 0.05 -2.78
CA LEU A 195 -21.41 1.50 -2.98
C LEU A 195 -21.48 2.27 -1.66
N GLY A 196 -22.35 1.85 -0.74
CA GLY A 196 -22.43 2.42 0.62
C GLY A 196 -21.13 2.22 1.41
N LEU A 197 -20.55 1.00 1.38
CA LEU A 197 -19.27 0.71 2.02
C LEU A 197 -18.12 1.51 1.37
N ILE A 198 -18.09 1.59 0.05
CA ILE A 198 -17.10 2.40 -0.69
C ILE A 198 -17.22 3.87 -0.30
N ALA A 199 -18.44 4.41 -0.19
CA ALA A 199 -18.66 5.79 0.23
C ALA A 199 -18.16 6.04 1.65
N VAL A 200 -18.42 5.12 2.61
CA VAL A 200 -17.89 5.22 3.98
C VAL A 200 -16.37 5.16 3.99
N SER A 201 -15.76 4.23 3.26
CA SER A 201 -14.31 4.11 3.14
C SER A 201 -13.69 5.35 2.50
N ALA A 202 -14.34 5.94 1.50
CA ALA A 202 -13.91 7.18 0.86
C ALA A 202 -13.97 8.38 1.83
N ILE A 203 -15.00 8.47 2.66
CA ILE A 203 -15.12 9.52 3.70
C ILE A 203 -13.99 9.37 4.73
N ILE A 204 -13.71 8.15 5.18
CA ILE A 204 -12.60 7.88 6.11
C ILE A 204 -11.26 8.25 5.46
N GLY A 205 -11.04 7.83 4.21
CA GLY A 205 -9.83 8.16 3.45
C GLY A 205 -9.66 9.67 3.26
N LEU A 206 -10.73 10.38 2.94
CA LEU A 206 -10.73 11.84 2.84
C LEU A 206 -10.40 12.48 4.20
N GLY A 207 -10.93 11.97 5.31
CA GLY A 207 -10.60 12.41 6.65
C GLY A 207 -9.12 12.25 6.97
N CYS A 208 -8.53 11.11 6.64
CA CYS A 208 -7.08 10.87 6.76
C CYS A 208 -6.29 11.86 5.90
N PHE A 209 -6.68 12.07 4.65
CA PHE A 209 -6.02 13.00 3.74
C PHE A 209 -6.06 14.45 4.26
N VAL A 210 -7.23 14.92 4.68
CA VAL A 210 -7.40 16.27 5.28
C VAL A 210 -6.54 16.43 6.51
N PHE A 211 -6.49 15.40 7.38
CA PHE A 211 -5.63 15.41 8.56
C PHE A 211 -4.14 15.51 8.18
N ILE A 212 -3.69 14.75 7.19
CA ILE A 212 -2.30 14.79 6.70
C ILE A 212 -1.97 16.20 6.17
N VAL A 213 -2.83 16.75 5.31
CA VAL A 213 -2.62 18.10 4.74
C VAL A 213 -2.57 19.16 5.85
N PHE A 214 -3.54 19.14 6.77
CA PHE A 214 -3.55 20.06 7.90
C PHE A 214 -2.28 19.96 8.74
N SER A 215 -1.87 18.75 9.09
CA SER A 215 -0.66 18.51 9.88
C SER A 215 0.59 19.04 9.18
N TYR A 216 0.73 18.82 7.87
CA TYR A 216 1.87 19.33 7.12
C TYR A 216 1.86 20.85 6.97
N VAL A 217 0.70 21.49 6.84
CA VAL A 217 0.60 22.94 6.87
C VAL A 217 1.14 23.49 8.20
N GLN A 218 0.78 22.86 9.33
CA GLN A 218 1.29 23.27 10.65
C GLN A 218 2.79 23.01 10.82
N ILE A 219 3.26 21.85 10.33
CA ILE A 219 4.70 21.50 10.31
C ILE A 219 5.48 22.55 9.53
N PHE A 220 5.07 22.89 8.32
CA PHE A 220 5.78 23.87 7.49
C PHE A 220 5.76 25.27 8.14
N ARG A 221 4.62 25.69 8.73
CA ARG A 221 4.56 26.93 9.48
C ARG A 221 5.54 26.96 10.67
N ALA A 222 5.65 25.85 11.39
CA ALA A 222 6.58 25.73 12.52
C ALA A 222 8.04 25.75 12.05
N VAL A 223 8.37 24.98 11.00
CA VAL A 223 9.73 24.90 10.45
C VAL A 223 10.21 26.26 9.90
N LEU A 224 9.34 27.01 9.22
CA LEU A 224 9.69 28.32 8.71
C LEU A 224 9.97 29.36 9.83
N ARG A 225 9.46 29.14 11.04
CA ARG A 225 9.73 29.99 12.22
C ARG A 225 11.05 29.64 12.93
N ILE A 226 11.71 28.54 12.58
CA ILE A 226 13.01 28.17 13.16
C ILE A 226 14.07 29.18 12.70
N PRO A 227 14.75 29.93 13.61
CA PRO A 227 15.71 30.95 13.22
C PRO A 227 16.95 30.36 12.56
N SER A 228 17.39 29.18 13.01
CA SER A 228 18.59 28.49 12.51
C SER A 228 18.31 27.81 11.16
N GLU A 229 19.10 28.15 10.15
CA GLU A 229 19.06 27.51 8.83
C GLU A 229 19.34 26.00 8.94
N GLN A 230 20.31 25.63 9.76
CA GLN A 230 20.68 24.24 10.03
C GLN A 230 19.53 23.46 10.71
N GLY A 231 18.81 24.11 11.65
CA GLY A 231 17.62 23.54 12.28
C GLY A 231 16.47 23.32 11.30
N ARG A 232 16.22 24.29 10.41
CA ARG A 232 15.23 24.16 9.32
C ARG A 232 15.57 23.01 8.37
N HIS A 233 16.82 22.92 7.92
CA HIS A 233 17.27 21.84 7.05
C HIS A 233 17.09 20.46 7.70
N LYS A 234 17.45 20.33 8.99
CA LYS A 234 17.23 19.10 9.76
C LYS A 234 15.76 18.72 9.85
N ALA A 235 14.87 19.67 10.14
CA ALA A 235 13.43 19.43 10.21
C ALA A 235 12.85 19.02 8.85
N PHE A 236 13.23 19.68 7.74
CA PHE A 236 12.81 19.28 6.41
C PHE A 236 13.31 17.89 6.03
N SER A 237 14.55 17.55 6.33
CA SER A 237 15.13 16.24 6.00
C SER A 237 14.37 15.07 6.68
N THR A 238 13.75 15.30 7.83
CA THR A 238 12.94 14.28 8.53
C THR A 238 11.51 14.17 7.97
N CYS A 239 10.96 15.24 7.39
CA CYS A 239 9.60 15.27 6.87
C CYS A 239 9.51 14.84 5.40
N LEU A 240 10.50 15.18 4.59
CA LEU A 240 10.49 14.94 3.14
C LEU A 240 10.28 13.48 2.73
N PRO A 241 10.91 12.47 3.38
CA PRO A 241 10.66 11.07 3.04
C PRO A 241 9.19 10.69 3.20
N HIS A 242 8.59 11.05 4.32
CA HIS A 242 7.17 10.75 4.56
C HIS A 242 6.26 11.49 3.59
N LEU A 243 6.52 12.76 3.32
CA LEU A 243 5.74 13.53 2.35
C LEU A 243 5.86 12.95 0.93
N ALA A 244 7.04 12.47 0.55
CA ALA A 244 7.25 11.82 -0.75
C ALA A 244 6.44 10.52 -0.86
N VAL A 245 6.44 9.68 0.19
CA VAL A 245 5.64 8.44 0.24
C VAL A 245 4.15 8.74 0.20
N VAL A 246 3.67 9.68 1.02
CA VAL A 246 2.25 10.09 1.01
C VAL A 246 1.84 10.62 -0.36
N SER A 247 2.68 11.47 -0.99
CA SER A 247 2.40 12.01 -2.31
C SER A 247 2.33 10.90 -3.37
N LEU A 248 3.24 9.92 -3.31
CA LEU A 248 3.24 8.76 -4.19
C LEU A 248 1.97 7.93 -4.00
N PHE A 249 1.63 7.57 -2.75
CA PHE A 249 0.45 6.80 -2.40
C PHE A 249 -0.84 7.48 -2.88
N VAL A 250 -1.01 8.76 -2.54
CA VAL A 250 -2.19 9.54 -2.90
C VAL A 250 -2.30 9.72 -4.41
N SER A 251 -1.21 10.10 -5.10
CA SER A 251 -1.24 10.33 -6.55
C SER A 251 -1.56 9.06 -7.33
N THR A 252 -0.95 7.93 -6.96
CA THR A 252 -1.22 6.64 -7.61
C THR A 252 -2.65 6.18 -7.35
N GLY A 253 -3.17 6.32 -6.12
CA GLY A 253 -4.56 6.02 -5.77
C GLY A 253 -5.56 6.90 -6.52
N PHE A 254 -5.33 8.22 -6.61
CA PHE A 254 -6.17 9.13 -7.39
C PHE A 254 -6.18 8.77 -8.87
N PHE A 255 -5.02 8.50 -9.47
CA PHE A 255 -4.93 8.11 -10.88
C PHE A 255 -5.71 6.84 -11.18
N ALA A 256 -5.67 5.86 -10.27
CA ALA A 256 -6.38 4.60 -10.43
C ALA A 256 -7.92 4.76 -10.39
N HIS A 257 -8.44 5.63 -9.51
CA HIS A 257 -9.88 5.70 -9.22
C HIS A 257 -10.63 6.86 -9.92
N LEU A 258 -9.93 7.92 -10.33
CA LEU A 258 -10.53 9.09 -10.99
C LEU A 258 -10.45 9.06 -12.52
N LYS A 259 -9.97 7.98 -13.10
CA LYS A 259 -9.90 7.81 -14.55
C LYS A 259 -11.30 7.82 -15.15
N PRO A 260 -11.61 8.74 -16.11
CA PRO A 260 -12.91 8.77 -16.77
C PRO A 260 -13.17 7.48 -17.56
N PRO A 261 -14.40 6.93 -17.52
CA PRO A 261 -14.77 5.74 -18.29
C PRO A 261 -14.54 5.87 -19.79
N SER A 262 -14.57 7.12 -20.32
CA SER A 262 -14.34 7.42 -21.73
C SER A 262 -12.92 7.14 -22.22
N ILE A 263 -11.94 7.04 -21.31
CA ILE A 263 -10.52 6.81 -21.62
C ILE A 263 -10.10 5.37 -21.26
N SER A 264 -11.03 4.53 -20.84
CA SER A 264 -10.77 3.14 -20.47
C SER A 264 -10.44 2.30 -21.70
N CYS A 265 -9.17 1.89 -21.82
CA CYS A 265 -8.76 0.78 -22.68
C CYS A 265 -7.94 -0.22 -21.83
N PRO A 266 -7.97 -1.52 -22.15
CA PRO A 266 -7.32 -2.55 -21.33
C PRO A 266 -5.84 -2.28 -21.04
N SER A 267 -5.10 -1.78 -22.03
CA SER A 267 -3.67 -1.45 -21.89
C SER A 267 -3.43 -0.28 -20.91
N LEU A 268 -4.30 0.72 -20.91
CA LEU A 268 -4.20 1.85 -19.99
C LEU A 268 -4.64 1.46 -18.58
N ASP A 269 -5.62 0.57 -18.45
CA ASP A 269 -6.06 0.06 -17.15
C ASP A 269 -4.92 -0.70 -16.45
N VAL A 270 -4.18 -1.54 -17.17
CA VAL A 270 -2.97 -2.21 -16.69
C VAL A 270 -1.87 -1.18 -16.36
N ALA A 271 -1.61 -0.22 -17.26
CA ALA A 271 -0.57 0.79 -17.07
C ALA A 271 -0.80 1.70 -15.86
N VAL A 272 -2.05 1.90 -15.45
CA VAL A 272 -2.41 2.65 -14.23
C VAL A 272 -2.36 1.76 -12.99
N SER A 273 -2.76 0.49 -13.13
CA SER A 273 -2.90 -0.42 -11.97
C SER A 273 -1.57 -0.91 -11.41
N ILE A 274 -0.57 -1.12 -12.27
CA ILE A 274 0.79 -1.48 -11.81
C ILE A 274 1.37 -0.40 -10.89
N PRO A 275 1.37 0.92 -11.23
CA PRO A 275 1.86 1.95 -10.35
C PRO A 275 1.27 1.93 -8.94
N TYR A 276 -0.04 1.83 -8.77
CA TYR A 276 -0.60 1.92 -7.41
C TYR A 276 -0.48 0.62 -6.60
N SER A 277 -0.36 -0.54 -7.25
CA SER A 277 -0.26 -1.82 -6.55
C SER A 277 1.18 -2.27 -6.26
N VAL A 278 2.16 -1.77 -7.02
CA VAL A 278 3.54 -2.28 -7.00
C VAL A 278 4.56 -1.21 -6.67
N VAL A 279 4.36 0.04 -7.15
CA VAL A 279 5.37 1.09 -7.03
C VAL A 279 5.56 1.60 -5.59
N PRO A 280 4.51 1.89 -4.79
CA PRO A 280 4.69 2.33 -3.41
C PRO A 280 5.49 1.32 -2.58
N PRO A 281 5.14 0.01 -2.51
CA PRO A 281 5.91 -0.98 -1.77
C PRO A 281 7.37 -1.13 -2.21
N ALA A 282 7.67 -0.87 -3.48
CA ALA A 282 9.02 -0.95 -4.01
C ALA A 282 9.86 0.30 -3.72
N LEU A 283 9.25 1.49 -3.74
CA LEU A 283 9.96 2.75 -3.57
C LEU A 283 10.03 3.23 -2.11
N ASN A 284 9.08 2.84 -1.25
CA ASN A 284 9.07 3.24 0.15
C ASN A 284 10.41 2.95 0.86
N PRO A 285 11.00 1.75 0.76
CA PRO A 285 12.30 1.46 1.38
C PRO A 285 13.42 2.37 0.88
N LEU A 286 13.42 2.65 -0.42
CA LEU A 286 14.43 3.50 -1.03
C LEU A 286 14.31 4.95 -0.54
N ILE A 287 13.09 5.49 -0.52
CA ILE A 287 12.83 6.87 -0.09
C ILE A 287 13.26 7.06 1.37
N TYR A 288 12.89 6.14 2.27
CA TYR A 288 13.26 6.23 3.69
C TYR A 288 14.75 6.00 3.93
N SER A 289 15.37 5.03 3.24
CA SER A 289 16.80 4.74 3.42
C SER A 289 17.71 5.84 2.87
N LEU A 290 17.36 6.47 1.75
CA LEU A 290 18.17 7.54 1.15
C LEU A 290 18.22 8.80 2.02
N ARG A 291 17.16 9.09 2.76
CA ARG A 291 17.02 10.33 3.52
C ARG A 291 17.30 10.19 5.02
N ASN A 292 17.26 8.98 5.56
CA ASN A 292 17.56 8.74 6.97
C ASN A 292 18.94 8.11 7.13
N GLN A 293 19.90 8.89 7.63
CA GLN A 293 21.30 8.44 7.74
C GLN A 293 21.46 7.31 8.75
N GLU A 294 20.72 7.33 9.86
CA GLU A 294 20.79 6.28 10.90
C GLU A 294 20.33 4.92 10.33
N LEU A 295 19.22 4.92 9.59
CA LEU A 295 18.72 3.74 8.91
C LEU A 295 19.69 3.23 7.85
N LYS A 296 20.23 4.14 7.04
CA LYS A 296 21.21 3.82 5.98
C LYS A 296 22.47 3.18 6.56
N ASP A 297 22.99 3.71 7.66
CA ASP A 297 24.19 3.20 8.32
C ASP A 297 23.92 1.83 8.96
N ALA A 298 22.75 1.63 9.56
CA ALA A 298 22.32 0.34 10.11
C ALA A 298 22.22 -0.73 9.01
N MET A 299 21.55 -0.41 7.89
CA MET A 299 21.42 -1.32 6.74
C MET A 299 22.80 -1.65 6.14
N ARG A 300 23.68 -0.65 5.97
CA ARG A 300 25.04 -0.86 5.46
C ARG A 300 25.86 -1.80 6.37
N LYS A 301 25.79 -1.60 7.69
CA LYS A 301 26.46 -2.48 8.66
C LYS A 301 25.98 -3.93 8.57
N MET A 302 24.69 -4.14 8.34
CA MET A 302 24.12 -5.49 8.19
C MET A 302 24.62 -6.17 6.93
N ILE A 303 24.61 -5.48 5.79
CA ILE A 303 25.11 -6.00 4.52
C ILE A 303 26.60 -6.38 4.67
N THR A 304 27.43 -5.48 5.23
CA THR A 304 28.87 -5.73 5.40
C THR A 304 29.16 -6.90 6.34
N ARG A 305 28.40 -7.04 7.45
CA ARG A 305 28.53 -8.19 8.37
C ARG A 305 28.08 -9.52 7.76
N GLY A 306 27.09 -9.49 6.86
CA GLY A 306 26.66 -10.67 6.12
C GLY A 306 27.77 -11.21 5.20
N PHE A 307 28.52 -10.32 4.55
CA PHE A 307 29.64 -10.70 3.69
C PHE A 307 30.90 -11.13 4.47
N GLN A 308 31.07 -10.73 5.74
CA GLN A 308 32.22 -11.14 6.57
C GLN A 308 32.04 -12.50 7.26
N LYS A 309 30.84 -13.07 7.23
CA LYS A 309 30.54 -14.39 7.82
C LYS A 309 30.53 -15.54 6.80
N GLN A 310 30.78 -15.25 5.53
CA GLN A 310 31.01 -16.22 4.46
C GLN A 310 32.54 -16.32 4.20
#